data_1551f934f5b79c6a74d0662612f6dd64
#
_entry.id   1551f934f5b79c6a74d0662612f6dd64
#
_cell.length_a   1.000
_cell.length_b   1.000
_cell.length_c   1.000
_cell.angle_alpha   90.00
_cell.angle_beta   90.00
_cell.angle_gamma   90.00
#
_symmetry.space_group_name_H-M   'P 1'
#
loop_
_entity.id
_entity.type
_entity.pdbx_description
1 polymer ?
#
loop_
_entity_poly.entity_id
_entity_poly.type
_entity_poly.pdbx_seq_one_letter_code
_entity_poly.pdbx_strand_id
1 'polypeptide(L)'
;MPIFSYPSSPLIPTLTLLLSLPILFFLGPNILPPRRLTITAPDELDDLSLFQKAIALSKSQSAPKSHLPSTKSRLGSTSTFRPKIAFMFLTNSDLHFQPLWEVFFNKTQPNLYNIYIHADPSIRIKPPTGVFADKIIPSKRTQRSSPTLISAARRLLATAMLDDPLNAYFALISQHCIPLHSFNYLYGFLFDIHKLRKNLDYLSYIEILSESEFLWDRYNARGENVMTPEVHFDQFRVGSQFFTLTRRHALKVIEDRRLWRKFKLPCINVESCYPEEHYFPTLLSMEDPNGCTKYTLTRVNWTDSVNGHPHTYYPPEVSPQLIHTLRESNSSYSYMFARKFSPDCLNPLMEMADSVIFKD
;
A
#
# COMPACT_ATOMS: atom_id res chain seq x y z
N MET A 1 -76.58 -22.83 -22.42
CA MET A 1 -75.28 -23.52 -22.30
C MET A 1 -74.69 -23.16 -20.96
N PRO A 2 -74.53 -24.05 -19.99
CA PRO A 2 -73.93 -23.74 -18.71
C PRO A 2 -72.36 -23.80 -18.83
N ILE A 3 -71.73 -22.71 -18.43
CA ILE A 3 -70.27 -22.62 -18.32
C ILE A 3 -69.88 -23.35 -17.04
N PHE A 4 -69.23 -24.50 -17.14
CA PHE A 4 -68.67 -25.20 -16.01
C PHE A 4 -67.34 -24.48 -15.58
N SER A 5 -67.46 -23.74 -14.48
CA SER A 5 -66.26 -23.27 -13.77
C SER A 5 -65.72 -24.39 -12.88
N TYR A 6 -64.55 -24.93 -13.22
CA TYR A 6 -63.82 -25.84 -12.33
C TYR A 6 -63.24 -25.05 -11.13
N PRO A 7 -63.47 -25.49 -9.89
CA PRO A 7 -62.82 -24.90 -8.75
C PRO A 7 -61.37 -25.32 -8.81
N SER A 8 -60.48 -24.37 -9.01
CA SER A 8 -59.03 -24.58 -8.91
C SER A 8 -58.66 -24.91 -7.45
N SER A 9 -58.49 -26.19 -7.15
CA SER A 9 -58.06 -26.64 -5.84
C SER A 9 -56.69 -25.99 -5.51
N PRO A 10 -56.52 -25.32 -4.37
CA PRO A 10 -55.25 -24.69 -3.98
C PRO A 10 -54.13 -25.71 -3.76
N LEU A 11 -54.45 -27.00 -3.73
CA LEU A 11 -53.50 -28.11 -3.59
C LEU A 11 -52.59 -28.29 -4.80
N ILE A 12 -53.04 -27.98 -6.02
CA ILE A 12 -52.25 -28.15 -7.25
C ILE A 12 -51.07 -27.16 -7.29
N PRO A 13 -51.26 -25.83 -7.06
CA PRO A 13 -50.13 -24.92 -7.08
C PRO A 13 -49.15 -25.12 -5.89
N THR A 14 -49.65 -25.57 -4.73
CA THR A 14 -48.75 -25.89 -3.60
C THR A 14 -47.91 -27.17 -3.86
N LEU A 15 -48.49 -28.19 -4.48
CA LEU A 15 -47.76 -29.40 -4.84
C LEU A 15 -46.73 -29.15 -5.95
N THR A 16 -47.06 -28.32 -6.94
CA THR A 16 -46.11 -27.92 -7.99
C THR A 16 -44.95 -27.09 -7.43
N LEU A 17 -45.22 -26.19 -6.47
CA LEU A 17 -44.17 -25.43 -5.79
C LEU A 17 -43.26 -26.33 -4.95
N LEU A 18 -43.83 -27.27 -4.19
CA LEU A 18 -43.07 -28.23 -3.37
C LEU A 18 -42.19 -29.18 -4.20
N LEU A 19 -42.63 -29.59 -5.39
CA LEU A 19 -41.86 -30.42 -6.30
C LEU A 19 -40.80 -29.61 -7.09
N SER A 20 -41.07 -28.33 -7.37
CA SER A 20 -40.12 -27.49 -8.10
C SER A 20 -38.93 -27.02 -7.24
N LEU A 21 -39.10 -26.88 -5.92
CA LEU A 21 -38.05 -26.47 -5.01
C LEU A 21 -36.86 -27.43 -4.99
N PRO A 22 -37.01 -28.75 -4.83
CA PRO A 22 -35.88 -29.69 -4.94
C PRO A 22 -35.23 -29.69 -6.33
N ILE A 23 -36.05 -29.59 -7.39
CA ILE A 23 -35.57 -29.53 -8.77
C ILE A 23 -34.70 -28.28 -8.99
N LEU A 24 -35.17 -27.11 -8.52
CA LEU A 24 -34.38 -25.86 -8.55
C LEU A 24 -33.10 -25.94 -7.70
N PHE A 25 -33.18 -26.64 -6.58
CA PHE A 25 -32.00 -26.80 -5.71
C PHE A 25 -30.94 -27.71 -6.35
N PHE A 26 -31.33 -28.82 -7.01
CA PHE A 26 -30.41 -29.75 -7.67
C PHE A 26 -29.97 -29.32 -9.06
N LEU A 27 -30.82 -28.63 -9.82
CA LEU A 27 -30.51 -28.17 -11.18
C LEU A 27 -29.99 -26.72 -11.20
N GLY A 28 -30.33 -25.91 -10.21
CA GLY A 28 -29.89 -24.51 -10.10
C GLY A 28 -28.40 -24.29 -10.27
N PRO A 29 -27.52 -25.08 -9.61
CA PRO A 29 -26.09 -24.97 -9.79
C PRO A 29 -25.59 -25.33 -11.20
N ASN A 30 -26.38 -26.15 -11.96
CA ASN A 30 -26.02 -26.54 -13.32
C ASN A 30 -26.59 -25.61 -14.39
N ILE A 31 -27.65 -24.85 -14.07
CA ILE A 31 -28.33 -23.91 -14.99
C ILE A 31 -27.78 -22.48 -14.80
N LEU A 32 -27.49 -22.09 -13.56
CA LEU A 32 -26.79 -20.83 -13.27
C LEU A 32 -25.29 -21.06 -13.52
N PRO A 33 -24.67 -20.30 -14.43
CA PRO A 33 -23.24 -20.39 -14.58
C PRO A 33 -22.62 -20.19 -13.18
N PRO A 34 -21.70 -21.10 -12.75
CA PRO A 34 -21.03 -20.90 -11.47
C PRO A 34 -20.49 -19.47 -11.48
N ARG A 35 -20.78 -18.68 -10.44
CA ARG A 35 -20.08 -17.41 -10.22
C ARG A 35 -18.60 -17.81 -10.26
N ARG A 36 -17.97 -17.65 -11.41
CA ARG A 36 -16.52 -17.75 -11.51
C ARG A 36 -15.99 -16.62 -10.65
N LEU A 37 -15.64 -16.96 -9.42
CA LEU A 37 -14.71 -16.15 -8.64
C LEU A 37 -13.50 -16.03 -9.55
N THR A 38 -13.35 -14.87 -10.19
CA THR A 38 -12.15 -14.54 -10.96
C THR A 38 -11.05 -14.40 -9.93
N ILE A 39 -10.40 -15.52 -9.62
CA ILE A 39 -9.22 -15.55 -8.76
C ILE A 39 -8.15 -14.80 -9.50
N THR A 40 -7.89 -13.56 -9.10
CA THR A 40 -6.83 -12.74 -9.68
C THR A 40 -5.52 -13.17 -9.04
N ALA A 41 -4.82 -14.08 -9.73
CA ALA A 41 -3.46 -14.45 -9.34
C ALA A 41 -2.49 -13.34 -9.76
N PRO A 42 -1.44 -13.05 -8.98
CA PRO A 42 -0.40 -12.11 -9.38
C PRO A 42 0.35 -12.66 -10.61
N ASP A 43 0.55 -11.82 -11.60
CA ASP A 43 1.45 -12.12 -12.71
C ASP A 43 2.89 -11.86 -12.26
N GLU A 44 3.69 -12.93 -12.14
CA GLU A 44 5.05 -12.89 -11.59
C GLU A 44 6.14 -13.04 -12.66
N LEU A 45 5.81 -13.22 -13.95
CA LEU A 45 6.80 -13.58 -14.97
C LEU A 45 7.97 -12.60 -15.06
N ASP A 46 7.68 -11.29 -15.09
CA ASP A 46 8.72 -10.26 -15.18
C ASP A 46 9.23 -9.84 -13.80
N ASP A 47 8.43 -10.03 -12.75
CA ASP A 47 8.74 -9.58 -11.40
C ASP A 47 9.96 -10.31 -10.82
N LEU A 48 10.13 -11.61 -11.10
CA LEU A 48 11.27 -12.38 -10.62
C LEU A 48 12.59 -11.84 -11.16
N SER A 49 12.64 -11.48 -12.45
CA SER A 49 13.82 -10.90 -13.08
C SER A 49 14.13 -9.51 -12.48
N LEU A 50 13.11 -8.68 -12.28
CA LEU A 50 13.23 -7.37 -11.65
C LEU A 50 13.79 -7.48 -10.23
N PHE A 51 13.23 -8.39 -9.42
CA PHE A 51 13.68 -8.59 -8.02
C PHE A 51 15.11 -9.12 -7.96
N GLN A 52 15.48 -10.09 -8.82
CA GLN A 52 16.84 -10.63 -8.86
C GLN A 52 17.86 -9.54 -9.19
N LYS A 53 17.57 -8.66 -10.16
CA LYS A 53 18.45 -7.53 -10.50
C LYS A 53 18.59 -6.55 -9.32
N ALA A 54 17.49 -6.18 -8.65
CA ALA A 54 17.52 -5.29 -7.51
C ALA A 54 18.30 -5.87 -6.32
N ILE A 55 18.11 -7.17 -6.03
CA ILE A 55 18.84 -7.89 -4.98
C ILE A 55 20.34 -7.96 -5.30
N ALA A 56 20.71 -8.32 -6.54
CA ALA A 56 22.09 -8.42 -6.97
C ALA A 56 22.84 -7.08 -6.84
N LEU A 57 22.19 -5.99 -7.29
CA LEU A 57 22.74 -4.63 -7.16
C LEU A 57 22.94 -4.24 -5.68
N SER A 58 21.95 -4.51 -4.82
CA SER A 58 22.05 -4.19 -3.39
C SER A 58 23.17 -4.96 -2.71
N LYS A 59 23.36 -6.25 -3.04
CA LYS A 59 24.45 -7.07 -2.50
C LYS A 59 25.82 -6.61 -2.97
N SER A 60 25.95 -6.19 -4.23
CA SER A 60 27.22 -5.67 -4.76
C SER A 60 27.67 -4.36 -4.09
N GLN A 61 26.70 -3.53 -3.66
CA GLN A 61 26.97 -2.27 -2.94
C GLN A 61 27.36 -2.50 -1.47
N SER A 62 26.87 -3.58 -0.85
CA SER A 62 27.14 -3.95 0.54
C SER A 62 28.42 -4.75 0.72
N ALA A 63 29.03 -5.29 -0.36
CA ALA A 63 30.28 -6.03 -0.29
C ALA A 63 31.42 -5.09 0.15
N PRO A 64 32.25 -5.48 1.13
CA PRO A 64 33.43 -4.70 1.50
C PRO A 64 34.31 -4.56 0.27
N LYS A 65 34.65 -3.33 -0.11
CA LYS A 65 35.57 -3.04 -1.20
C LYS A 65 36.94 -3.57 -0.78
N SER A 66 37.20 -4.86 -1.01
CA SER A 66 38.49 -5.49 -0.83
C SER A 66 39.45 -4.91 -1.88
N HIS A 67 40.44 -4.13 -1.39
CA HIS A 67 41.69 -3.77 -2.04
C HIS A 67 41.61 -3.25 -3.48
N LEU A 68 41.16 -1.99 -3.67
CA LEU A 68 41.76 -1.18 -4.73
C LEU A 68 42.86 -0.30 -4.12
N PRO A 69 44.05 -0.24 -4.74
CA PRO A 69 45.12 0.63 -4.26
C PRO A 69 44.64 2.09 -4.31
N SER A 70 44.80 2.79 -3.17
CA SER A 70 44.45 4.19 -3.06
C SER A 70 45.34 5.04 -3.94
N THR A 71 44.95 5.28 -5.17
CA THR A 71 45.48 6.42 -5.91
C THR A 71 44.88 7.67 -5.29
N LYS A 72 45.63 8.33 -4.44
CA LYS A 72 45.34 9.66 -3.92
C LYS A 72 45.30 10.65 -5.08
N SER A 73 44.17 10.80 -5.72
CA SER A 73 43.87 11.93 -6.57
C SER A 73 43.55 13.12 -5.65
N ARG A 74 44.49 14.02 -5.54
CA ARG A 74 44.39 15.32 -4.88
C ARG A 74 43.55 16.25 -5.76
N LEU A 75 42.24 16.14 -5.75
CA LEU A 75 41.33 17.25 -6.05
C LEU A 75 40.07 17.05 -5.19
N GLY A 76 39.97 17.85 -4.13
CA GLY A 76 38.89 17.80 -3.20
C GLY A 76 37.60 18.31 -3.82
N SER A 77 36.69 17.40 -4.11
CA SER A 77 35.30 17.62 -4.01
C SER A 77 34.74 16.43 -3.22
N THR A 78 34.58 16.61 -1.93
CA THR A 78 33.71 15.73 -1.14
C THR A 78 32.29 15.98 -1.58
N SER A 79 31.91 15.40 -2.69
CA SER A 79 30.50 15.26 -3.10
C SER A 79 29.84 14.41 -2.02
N THR A 80 29.30 15.05 -1.00
CA THR A 80 28.48 14.40 0.02
C THR A 80 27.16 14.04 -0.66
N PHE A 81 27.09 12.83 -1.22
CA PHE A 81 25.84 12.29 -1.76
C PHE A 81 24.81 12.25 -0.63
N ARG A 82 23.74 13.03 -0.77
CA ARG A 82 22.64 13.05 0.20
C ARG A 82 21.70 11.88 -0.08
N PRO A 83 21.23 11.20 0.97
CA PRO A 83 20.23 10.15 0.80
C PRO A 83 18.91 10.75 0.28
N LYS A 84 18.13 9.94 -0.46
CA LYS A 84 16.88 10.35 -1.08
C LYS A 84 15.68 9.61 -0.50
N ILE A 85 14.51 10.19 -0.69
CA ILE A 85 13.22 9.56 -0.44
C ILE A 85 12.61 9.15 -1.76
N ALA A 86 12.28 7.86 -1.92
CA ALA A 86 11.50 7.34 -3.04
C ALA A 86 10.01 7.43 -2.69
N PHE A 87 9.28 8.31 -3.37
CA PHE A 87 7.83 8.40 -3.26
C PHE A 87 7.20 7.46 -4.28
N MET A 88 6.50 6.45 -3.80
CA MET A 88 5.91 5.39 -4.60
C MET A 88 4.38 5.53 -4.60
N PHE A 89 3.82 6.06 -5.68
CA PHE A 89 2.38 6.24 -5.84
C PHE A 89 1.74 4.96 -6.40
N LEU A 90 0.79 4.41 -5.66
CA LEU A 90 -0.04 3.29 -6.09
C LEU A 90 -1.44 3.80 -6.38
N THR A 91 -1.87 3.73 -7.65
CA THR A 91 -3.13 4.33 -8.09
C THR A 91 -3.93 3.44 -9.04
N ASN A 92 -5.26 3.56 -8.95
CA ASN A 92 -6.25 3.07 -9.89
C ASN A 92 -7.21 4.18 -10.36
N SER A 93 -6.79 5.44 -10.27
CA SER A 93 -7.51 6.62 -10.76
C SER A 93 -6.52 7.72 -11.09
N ASP A 94 -7.00 8.85 -11.56
CA ASP A 94 -6.18 10.06 -11.74
C ASP A 94 -5.49 10.46 -10.42
N LEU A 95 -4.32 11.07 -10.51
CA LEU A 95 -3.62 11.65 -9.37
C LEU A 95 -4.19 13.06 -9.07
N HIS A 96 -5.42 13.10 -8.53
CA HIS A 96 -6.16 14.34 -8.34
C HIS A 96 -5.41 15.38 -7.49
N PHE A 97 -4.60 14.93 -6.54
CA PHE A 97 -3.79 15.80 -5.67
C PHE A 97 -2.39 16.10 -6.24
N GLN A 98 -2.13 15.77 -7.52
CA GLN A 98 -0.85 16.10 -8.18
C GLN A 98 -0.47 17.57 -7.99
N PRO A 99 -1.36 18.59 -8.17
CA PRO A 99 -0.98 20.00 -7.97
C PRO A 99 -0.47 20.29 -6.55
N LEU A 100 -1.08 19.72 -5.52
CA LEU A 100 -0.63 19.89 -4.13
C LEU A 100 0.74 19.23 -3.90
N TRP A 101 0.95 18.03 -4.44
CA TRP A 101 2.24 17.35 -4.40
C TRP A 101 3.33 18.10 -5.20
N GLU A 102 2.99 18.76 -6.30
CA GLU A 102 3.93 19.61 -7.04
C GLU A 102 4.41 20.80 -6.19
N VAL A 103 3.52 21.45 -5.44
CA VAL A 103 3.93 22.49 -4.49
C VAL A 103 4.86 21.92 -3.41
N PHE A 104 4.56 20.73 -2.89
CA PHE A 104 5.40 20.04 -1.93
C PHE A 104 6.82 19.76 -2.47
N PHE A 105 6.96 19.30 -3.72
CA PHE A 105 8.24 18.99 -4.33
C PHE A 105 8.99 20.23 -4.85
N ASN A 106 8.29 21.22 -5.39
CA ASN A 106 8.91 22.40 -6.01
C ASN A 106 9.65 23.31 -5.01
N LYS A 107 9.34 23.18 -3.73
CA LYS A 107 10.02 23.93 -2.64
C LYS A 107 11.33 23.30 -2.19
N THR A 108 11.78 22.25 -2.85
CA THR A 108 12.98 21.49 -2.43
C THR A 108 13.95 21.26 -3.59
N GLN A 109 15.13 20.78 -3.24
CA GLN A 109 16.15 20.42 -4.22
C GLN A 109 15.76 19.11 -4.92
N PRO A 110 15.73 19.04 -6.28
CA PRO A 110 15.30 17.86 -7.02
C PRO A 110 16.16 16.60 -6.76
N ASN A 111 17.35 16.77 -6.21
CA ASN A 111 18.28 15.67 -5.90
C ASN A 111 18.01 14.98 -4.56
N LEU A 112 16.95 15.32 -3.83
CA LEU A 112 16.62 14.73 -2.53
C LEU A 112 15.47 13.71 -2.59
N TYR A 113 14.82 13.58 -3.73
CA TYR A 113 13.72 12.63 -3.91
C TYR A 113 13.70 12.01 -5.30
N ASN A 114 12.97 10.91 -5.42
CA ASN A 114 12.57 10.30 -6.68
C ASN A 114 11.08 9.91 -6.60
N ILE A 115 10.40 9.90 -7.75
CA ILE A 115 8.97 9.58 -7.85
C ILE A 115 8.81 8.36 -8.74
N TYR A 116 7.97 7.41 -8.32
CA TYR A 116 7.60 6.19 -9.05
C TYR A 116 6.09 6.00 -8.95
N ILE A 117 5.44 5.71 -10.07
CA ILE A 117 3.98 5.56 -10.13
C ILE A 117 3.66 4.17 -10.68
N HIS A 118 2.93 3.37 -9.91
CA HIS A 118 2.26 2.19 -10.40
C HIS A 118 0.79 2.53 -10.63
N ALA A 119 0.40 2.68 -11.88
CA ALA A 119 -0.98 2.91 -12.29
C ALA A 119 -1.56 1.61 -12.85
N ASP A 120 -2.75 1.22 -12.38
CA ASP A 120 -3.44 0.03 -12.89
C ASP A 120 -3.70 0.17 -14.40
N PRO A 121 -3.14 -0.68 -15.27
CA PRO A 121 -3.28 -0.55 -16.73
C PRO A 121 -4.70 -0.84 -17.22
N SER A 122 -5.58 -1.41 -16.41
CA SER A 122 -6.98 -1.60 -16.78
C SER A 122 -7.82 -0.32 -16.68
N ILE A 123 -7.28 0.72 -16.07
CA ILE A 123 -7.92 2.02 -15.88
C ILE A 123 -7.19 3.06 -16.74
N ARG A 124 -7.94 3.80 -17.53
CA ARG A 124 -7.37 4.93 -18.26
C ARG A 124 -7.27 6.14 -17.32
N ILE A 125 -6.05 6.54 -17.02
CA ILE A 125 -5.76 7.74 -16.24
C ILE A 125 -5.26 8.87 -17.14
N LYS A 126 -5.43 10.12 -16.69
CA LYS A 126 -4.81 11.27 -17.34
C LYS A 126 -3.29 11.16 -17.19
N PRO A 127 -2.52 11.39 -18.27
CA PRO A 127 -1.06 11.39 -18.18
C PRO A 127 -0.60 12.39 -17.11
N PRO A 128 0.21 11.95 -16.13
CA PRO A 128 0.79 12.85 -15.15
C PRO A 128 1.69 13.90 -15.82
N THR A 129 1.73 15.10 -15.27
CA THR A 129 2.50 16.23 -15.80
C THR A 129 3.55 16.71 -14.78
N GLY A 130 4.27 17.78 -15.07
CA GLY A 130 5.23 18.42 -14.17
C GLY A 130 6.27 17.42 -13.62
N VAL A 131 6.50 17.40 -12.33
CA VAL A 131 7.47 16.51 -11.67
C VAL A 131 7.07 15.02 -11.74
N PHE A 132 5.83 14.73 -12.10
CA PHE A 132 5.28 13.37 -12.25
C PHE A 132 5.34 12.85 -13.69
N ALA A 133 5.74 13.70 -14.66
CA ALA A 133 5.87 13.28 -16.06
C ALA A 133 6.87 12.11 -16.19
N ASP A 134 6.51 11.11 -16.98
CA ASP A 134 7.34 9.93 -17.26
C ASP A 134 7.76 9.10 -16.02
N LYS A 135 7.00 9.22 -14.91
CA LYS A 135 7.26 8.48 -13.67
C LYS A 135 6.44 7.19 -13.54
N ILE A 136 5.60 6.85 -14.52
CA ILE A 136 4.85 5.59 -14.52
C ILE A 136 5.81 4.44 -14.83
N ILE A 137 5.91 3.49 -13.89
CA ILE A 137 6.69 2.27 -14.09
C ILE A 137 5.90 1.24 -14.92
N PRO A 138 6.54 0.19 -15.48
CA PRO A 138 5.82 -0.94 -16.04
C PRO A 138 4.87 -1.53 -14.97
N SER A 139 3.57 -1.35 -15.17
CA SER A 139 2.53 -1.65 -14.20
C SER A 139 1.70 -2.85 -14.61
N LYS A 140 1.10 -3.55 -13.64
CA LYS A 140 0.21 -4.68 -13.86
C LYS A 140 -1.11 -4.45 -13.13
N ARG A 141 -2.16 -5.17 -13.57
CA ARG A 141 -3.49 -5.05 -12.99
C ARG A 141 -3.48 -5.30 -11.49
N THR A 142 -4.23 -4.49 -10.76
CA THR A 142 -4.42 -4.57 -9.32
C THR A 142 -5.89 -4.73 -8.95
N GLN A 143 -6.14 -5.36 -7.82
CA GLN A 143 -7.48 -5.51 -7.27
C GLN A 143 -7.40 -5.39 -5.75
N ARG A 144 -8.35 -4.64 -5.17
CA ARG A 144 -8.49 -4.55 -3.71
C ARG A 144 -8.74 -5.93 -3.11
N SER A 145 -8.29 -6.14 -1.88
CA SER A 145 -8.40 -7.41 -1.16
C SER A 145 -7.76 -8.59 -1.89
N SER A 146 -6.71 -8.33 -2.67
CA SER A 146 -6.01 -9.37 -3.42
C SER A 146 -4.49 -9.23 -3.33
N PRO A 147 -3.75 -10.33 -3.55
CA PRO A 147 -2.29 -10.33 -3.55
C PRO A 147 -1.65 -9.39 -4.59
N THR A 148 -2.42 -8.93 -5.59
CA THR A 148 -1.91 -8.06 -6.64
C THR A 148 -1.46 -6.69 -6.13
N LEU A 149 -2.05 -6.18 -5.03
CA LEU A 149 -1.59 -4.94 -4.37
C LEU A 149 -0.22 -5.13 -3.71
N ILE A 150 0.04 -6.30 -3.13
CA ILE A 150 1.37 -6.65 -2.60
C ILE A 150 2.39 -6.69 -3.74
N SER A 151 2.05 -7.36 -4.87
CA SER A 151 2.92 -7.43 -6.05
C SER A 151 3.24 -6.06 -6.61
N ALA A 152 2.25 -5.15 -6.67
CA ALA A 152 2.44 -3.78 -7.13
C ALA A 152 3.41 -3.00 -6.22
N ALA A 153 3.26 -3.11 -4.89
CA ALA A 153 4.17 -2.47 -3.94
C ALA A 153 5.59 -3.06 -4.03
N ARG A 154 5.74 -4.39 -4.15
CA ARG A 154 7.04 -5.05 -4.35
C ARG A 154 7.71 -4.60 -5.65
N ARG A 155 6.93 -4.42 -6.73
CA ARG A 155 7.43 -3.93 -8.02
C ARG A 155 7.92 -2.49 -7.93
N LEU A 156 7.17 -1.61 -7.24
CA LEU A 156 7.59 -0.24 -6.94
C LEU A 156 8.90 -0.22 -6.16
N LEU A 157 9.00 -1.01 -5.08
CA LEU A 157 10.22 -1.11 -4.28
C LEU A 157 11.42 -1.55 -5.11
N ALA A 158 11.29 -2.62 -5.90
CA ALA A 158 12.37 -3.15 -6.71
C ALA A 158 12.82 -2.16 -7.80
N THR A 159 11.87 -1.49 -8.46
CA THR A 159 12.17 -0.47 -9.46
C THR A 159 12.93 0.70 -8.83
N ALA A 160 12.45 1.22 -7.72
CA ALA A 160 13.09 2.34 -7.04
C ALA A 160 14.48 1.97 -6.47
N MET A 161 14.68 0.72 -6.05
CA MET A 161 15.99 0.23 -5.59
C MET A 161 17.01 0.10 -6.72
N LEU A 162 16.55 -0.25 -7.91
CA LEU A 162 17.38 -0.37 -9.12
C LEU A 162 17.76 0.98 -9.71
N ASP A 163 16.78 1.90 -9.74
CA ASP A 163 16.93 3.20 -10.40
C ASP A 163 17.97 4.08 -9.68
N ASP A 164 17.91 4.16 -8.36
CA ASP A 164 18.81 5.02 -7.62
C ASP A 164 19.29 4.37 -6.30
N PRO A 165 20.60 4.12 -6.16
CA PRO A 165 21.19 3.58 -4.93
C PRO A 165 21.09 4.55 -3.73
N LEU A 166 20.86 5.84 -3.96
CA LEU A 166 20.69 6.85 -2.92
C LEU A 166 19.29 6.85 -2.30
N ASN A 167 18.31 6.15 -2.89
CA ASN A 167 17.01 5.94 -2.26
C ASN A 167 17.19 5.19 -0.94
N ALA A 168 17.08 5.91 0.17
CA ALA A 168 17.26 5.38 1.52
C ALA A 168 15.93 5.06 2.22
N TYR A 169 14.89 5.84 1.92
CA TYR A 169 13.51 5.61 2.34
C TYR A 169 12.57 5.44 1.16
N PHE A 170 11.55 4.60 1.36
CA PHE A 170 10.57 4.19 0.34
C PHE A 170 9.16 4.39 0.92
N ALA A 171 8.50 5.48 0.55
CA ALA A 171 7.17 5.85 1.03
C ALA A 171 6.10 5.39 0.04
N LEU A 172 5.22 4.48 0.46
CA LEU A 172 4.07 4.03 -0.34
C LEU A 172 2.88 4.95 -0.10
N ILE A 173 2.40 5.60 -1.16
CA ILE A 173 1.39 6.65 -1.15
C ILE A 173 0.22 6.26 -2.05
N SER A 174 -1.04 6.50 -1.62
CA SER A 174 -2.22 6.34 -2.48
C SER A 174 -2.59 7.65 -3.18
N GLN A 175 -3.38 7.56 -4.25
CA GLN A 175 -3.92 8.72 -4.97
C GLN A 175 -4.83 9.63 -4.11
N HIS A 176 -5.31 9.13 -2.97
CA HIS A 176 -6.15 9.86 -2.02
C HIS A 176 -5.39 10.43 -0.82
N CYS A 177 -4.05 10.32 -0.84
CA CYS A 177 -3.19 10.87 0.21
C CYS A 177 -2.78 12.31 -0.11
N ILE A 178 -2.67 13.11 0.94
CA ILE A 178 -2.08 14.43 0.92
C ILE A 178 -0.86 14.51 1.84
N PRO A 179 0.13 15.36 1.57
CA PRO A 179 1.16 15.70 2.53
C PRO A 179 0.58 16.62 3.62
N LEU A 180 1.08 16.51 4.85
CA LEU A 180 0.66 17.31 6.00
C LEU A 180 1.72 18.35 6.42
N HIS A 181 2.95 18.20 5.93
CA HIS A 181 4.11 19.04 6.25
C HIS A 181 4.88 19.38 4.98
N SER A 182 5.83 20.32 5.09
CA SER A 182 6.75 20.60 3.99
C SER A 182 7.69 19.43 3.71
N PHE A 183 8.26 19.38 2.52
CA PHE A 183 9.30 18.39 2.19
C PHE A 183 10.50 18.49 3.14
N ASN A 184 10.92 19.70 3.48
CA ASN A 184 12.07 19.92 4.35
C ASN A 184 11.84 19.36 5.76
N TYR A 185 10.63 19.52 6.29
CA TYR A 185 10.25 18.93 7.57
C TYR A 185 10.31 17.39 7.52
N LEU A 186 9.68 16.77 6.52
CA LEU A 186 9.74 15.32 6.33
C LEU A 186 11.17 14.82 6.17
N TYR A 187 11.98 15.52 5.37
CA TYR A 187 13.37 15.13 5.15
C TYR A 187 14.19 15.23 6.44
N GLY A 188 14.06 16.33 7.18
CA GLY A 188 14.69 16.51 8.49
C GLY A 188 14.26 15.44 9.49
N PHE A 189 12.95 15.15 9.54
CA PHE A 189 12.40 14.09 10.39
C PHE A 189 13.02 12.71 10.08
N LEU A 190 13.13 12.33 8.82
CA LEU A 190 13.65 11.02 8.44
C LEU A 190 15.16 10.89 8.59
N PHE A 191 15.94 11.96 8.38
CA PHE A 191 17.40 11.88 8.30
C PHE A 191 18.16 12.58 9.43
N ASP A 192 17.63 13.68 10.01
CA ASP A 192 18.36 14.46 10.99
C ASP A 192 18.17 13.97 12.43
N ILE A 193 17.03 13.39 12.76
CA ILE A 193 16.79 12.78 14.08
C ILE A 193 17.83 11.69 14.37
N HIS A 194 18.25 10.95 13.36
CA HIS A 194 19.25 9.89 13.51
C HIS A 194 20.68 10.44 13.68
N LYS A 195 20.98 11.64 13.19
CA LYS A 195 22.28 12.31 13.43
C LYS A 195 22.47 12.67 14.90
N LEU A 196 21.40 12.99 15.62
CA LEU A 196 21.43 13.32 17.05
C LEU A 196 21.58 12.09 17.95
N ARG A 197 21.20 10.92 17.46
CA ARG A 197 21.29 9.64 18.18
C ARG A 197 22.41 8.80 17.58
N LYS A 198 23.63 8.99 18.01
CA LYS A 198 24.89 8.45 17.47
C LYS A 198 24.98 6.93 17.21
N ASN A 199 23.96 6.12 17.51
CA ASN A 199 23.99 4.66 17.38
C ASN A 199 22.64 4.03 17.02
N LEU A 200 21.66 4.78 16.48
CA LEU A 200 20.41 4.19 16.06
C LEU A 200 20.36 4.00 14.54
N ASP A 201 20.21 2.75 14.12
CA ASP A 201 19.86 2.40 12.76
C ASP A 201 18.56 3.09 12.34
N TYR A 202 18.46 3.46 11.06
CA TYR A 202 17.21 3.98 10.49
C TYR A 202 16.08 2.99 10.71
N LEU A 203 14.95 3.47 11.24
CA LEU A 203 13.75 2.68 11.48
C LEU A 203 12.77 2.82 10.32
N SER A 204 12.05 1.74 10.01
CA SER A 204 10.91 1.80 9.10
C SER A 204 9.64 2.16 9.84
N TYR A 205 8.83 3.00 9.22
CA TYR A 205 7.54 3.46 9.73
C TYR A 205 6.43 2.62 9.09
N ILE A 206 6.00 1.63 9.81
CA ILE A 206 4.93 0.70 9.42
C ILE A 206 4.10 0.35 10.64
N GLU A 207 2.78 0.39 10.49
CA GLU A 207 1.87 -0.05 11.53
C GLU A 207 1.91 -1.57 11.67
N ILE A 208 2.06 -2.05 12.91
CA ILE A 208 2.11 -3.47 13.25
C ILE A 208 1.29 -3.70 14.50
N LEU A 209 0.12 -4.32 14.33
CA LEU A 209 -0.82 -4.64 15.39
C LEU A 209 -0.93 -6.16 15.53
N SER A 210 -0.94 -6.66 16.76
CA SER A 210 -1.10 -8.08 17.09
C SER A 210 -2.55 -8.46 17.40
N GLU A 211 -3.43 -7.47 17.54
CA GLU A 211 -4.83 -7.67 17.92
C GLU A 211 -5.74 -6.89 16.96
N SER A 212 -6.81 -7.53 16.52
CA SER A 212 -7.89 -6.96 15.74
C SER A 212 -9.10 -7.86 15.84
N GLU A 213 -10.30 -7.31 15.88
CA GLU A 213 -11.57 -8.02 16.01
C GLU A 213 -11.72 -9.18 15.01
N PHE A 214 -11.26 -9.00 13.77
CA PHE A 214 -11.40 -9.99 12.70
C PHE A 214 -10.07 -10.68 12.32
N LEU A 215 -9.07 -10.67 13.19
CA LEU A 215 -7.73 -11.16 12.83
C LEU A 215 -7.74 -12.66 12.53
N TRP A 216 -8.53 -13.44 13.26
CA TRP A 216 -8.68 -14.89 13.04
C TRP A 216 -9.34 -15.21 11.69
N ASP A 217 -10.40 -14.50 11.34
CA ASP A 217 -11.09 -14.68 10.06
C ASP A 217 -10.18 -14.31 8.88
N ARG A 218 -9.40 -13.25 9.04
CA ARG A 218 -8.41 -12.80 8.06
C ARG A 218 -7.26 -13.80 7.90
N TYR A 219 -6.83 -14.42 9.00
CA TYR A 219 -5.82 -15.48 8.97
C TYR A 219 -6.30 -16.71 8.19
N ASN A 220 -7.53 -17.12 8.40
CA ASN A 220 -8.15 -18.28 7.73
C ASN A 220 -8.82 -17.94 6.39
N ALA A 221 -8.77 -16.69 5.91
CA ALA A 221 -9.45 -16.28 4.68
C ALA A 221 -9.02 -17.05 3.42
N ARG A 222 -7.87 -17.74 3.47
CA ARG A 222 -7.34 -18.63 2.40
C ARG A 222 -7.69 -20.10 2.61
N GLY A 223 -8.30 -20.43 3.73
CA GLY A 223 -8.59 -21.78 4.19
C GLY A 223 -7.86 -22.12 5.48
N GLU A 224 -8.42 -23.05 6.24
CA GLU A 224 -7.81 -23.52 7.47
C GLU A 224 -6.41 -24.11 7.23
N ASN A 225 -5.48 -23.79 8.11
CA ASN A 225 -4.09 -24.27 8.08
C ASN A 225 -3.27 -23.89 6.84
N VAL A 226 -3.80 -23.08 5.92
CA VAL A 226 -3.07 -22.66 4.70
C VAL A 226 -1.82 -21.86 5.05
N MET A 227 -1.87 -21.03 6.08
CA MET A 227 -0.74 -20.17 6.47
C MET A 227 0.40 -20.93 7.13
N THR A 228 0.13 -22.08 7.75
CA THR A 228 1.15 -22.91 8.40
C THR A 228 1.95 -23.74 7.37
N PRO A 229 3.18 -24.17 7.69
CA PRO A 229 3.96 -23.83 8.90
C PRO A 229 4.67 -22.48 8.81
N GLU A 230 4.58 -21.73 7.71
CA GLU A 230 5.36 -20.52 7.45
C GLU A 230 4.98 -19.36 8.37
N VAL A 231 3.71 -19.25 8.73
CA VAL A 231 3.16 -18.22 9.62
C VAL A 231 2.18 -18.88 10.58
N HIS A 232 2.48 -18.91 11.87
CA HIS A 232 1.54 -19.28 12.92
C HIS A 232 0.65 -18.08 13.26
N PHE A 233 -0.53 -18.33 13.85
CA PHE A 233 -1.49 -17.26 14.14
C PHE A 233 -0.92 -16.19 15.09
N ASP A 234 -0.15 -16.58 16.09
CA ASP A 234 0.53 -15.68 17.03
C ASP A 234 1.58 -14.77 16.35
N GLN A 235 2.04 -15.10 15.14
CA GLN A 235 2.95 -14.31 14.32
C GLN A 235 2.21 -13.42 13.29
N PHE A 236 0.93 -13.70 13.04
CA PHE A 236 0.16 -12.96 12.04
C PHE A 236 -0.17 -11.56 12.55
N ARG A 237 0.04 -10.55 11.72
CA ARG A 237 -0.11 -9.13 12.07
C ARG A 237 -1.04 -8.43 11.09
N VAL A 238 -1.62 -7.34 11.55
CA VAL A 238 -2.40 -6.41 10.74
C VAL A 238 -1.78 -5.02 10.84
N GLY A 239 -1.96 -4.21 9.80
CA GLY A 239 -1.54 -2.82 9.78
C GLY A 239 -1.90 -2.15 8.47
N SER A 240 -1.59 -0.88 8.38
CA SER A 240 -1.78 -0.12 7.14
C SER A 240 -0.89 -0.68 6.02
N GLN A 241 -1.44 -0.77 4.80
CA GLN A 241 -0.60 -1.06 3.63
C GLN A 241 0.35 0.10 3.28
N PHE A 242 0.11 1.31 3.82
CA PHE A 242 0.91 2.50 3.54
C PHE A 242 2.01 2.67 4.59
N PHE A 243 3.22 2.53 4.15
CA PHE A 243 4.43 2.51 4.96
C PHE A 243 5.49 3.47 4.41
N THR A 244 6.51 3.73 5.25
CA THR A 244 7.78 4.34 4.82
C THR A 244 8.91 3.42 5.26
N LEU A 245 9.40 2.57 4.35
CA LEU A 245 10.43 1.57 4.65
C LEU A 245 11.83 2.12 4.42
N THR A 246 12.78 1.66 5.22
CA THR A 246 14.22 1.79 4.95
C THR A 246 14.64 0.88 3.79
N ARG A 247 15.77 1.17 3.15
CA ARG A 247 16.34 0.31 2.10
C ARG A 247 16.57 -1.13 2.58
N ARG A 248 16.97 -1.33 3.83
CA ARG A 248 17.14 -2.64 4.46
C ARG A 248 15.83 -3.45 4.42
N HIS A 249 14.70 -2.84 4.81
CA HIS A 249 13.41 -3.50 4.80
C HIS A 249 12.82 -3.64 3.39
N ALA A 250 13.04 -2.67 2.51
CA ALA A 250 12.69 -2.81 1.10
C ALA A 250 13.37 -4.05 0.48
N LEU A 251 14.66 -4.27 0.79
CA LEU A 251 15.38 -5.46 0.35
C LEU A 251 14.76 -6.76 0.92
N LYS A 252 14.45 -6.82 2.23
CA LYS A 252 13.78 -7.97 2.83
C LYS A 252 12.44 -8.28 2.16
N VAL A 253 11.65 -7.27 1.82
CA VAL A 253 10.36 -7.43 1.13
C VAL A 253 10.54 -8.04 -0.26
N ILE A 254 11.51 -7.59 -1.07
CA ILE A 254 11.72 -8.14 -2.42
C ILE A 254 12.43 -9.50 -2.41
N GLU A 255 13.23 -9.81 -1.37
CA GLU A 255 13.87 -11.11 -1.18
C GLU A 255 12.89 -12.19 -0.69
N ASP A 256 11.82 -11.81 0.02
CA ASP A 256 10.91 -12.78 0.61
C ASP A 256 10.23 -13.66 -0.44
N ARG A 257 10.39 -14.97 -0.24
CA ARG A 257 9.70 -16.02 -0.99
C ARG A 257 8.88 -16.91 -0.07
N ARG A 258 9.20 -16.93 1.23
CA ARG A 258 8.62 -17.84 2.21
C ARG A 258 7.16 -17.44 2.51
N LEU A 259 6.97 -16.20 2.99
CA LEU A 259 5.63 -15.70 3.29
C LEU A 259 4.86 -15.44 1.99
N TRP A 260 5.54 -14.92 0.98
CA TRP A 260 4.92 -14.64 -0.31
C TRP A 260 4.22 -15.86 -0.92
N ARG A 261 4.80 -17.06 -0.79
CA ARG A 261 4.15 -18.30 -1.26
C ARG A 261 2.77 -18.53 -0.66
N LYS A 262 2.53 -18.07 0.58
CA LYS A 262 1.24 -18.14 1.26
C LYS A 262 0.33 -16.98 0.88
N PHE A 263 0.86 -15.78 0.92
CA PHE A 263 0.06 -14.58 0.67
C PHE A 263 -0.38 -14.41 -0.78
N LYS A 264 0.32 -14.98 -1.74
CA LYS A 264 -0.08 -14.97 -3.15
C LYS A 264 -1.24 -15.92 -3.48
N LEU A 265 -1.56 -16.85 -2.59
CA LEU A 265 -2.70 -17.73 -2.78
C LEU A 265 -4.00 -16.91 -2.73
N PRO A 266 -4.97 -17.26 -3.58
CA PRO A 266 -6.25 -16.57 -3.60
C PRO A 266 -7.00 -16.79 -2.29
N CYS A 267 -7.79 -15.80 -1.91
CA CYS A 267 -8.66 -15.88 -0.75
C CYS A 267 -9.94 -16.61 -1.12
N ILE A 268 -10.35 -17.57 -0.32
CA ILE A 268 -11.65 -18.22 -0.40
C ILE A 268 -12.72 -17.26 0.12
N ASN A 269 -12.44 -16.62 1.26
CA ASN A 269 -13.27 -15.55 1.79
C ASN A 269 -12.66 -14.19 1.42
N VAL A 270 -13.11 -13.61 0.30
CA VAL A 270 -12.61 -12.34 -0.23
C VAL A 270 -12.98 -11.16 0.66
N GLU A 271 -14.15 -11.21 1.29
CA GLU A 271 -14.70 -10.13 2.12
C GLU A 271 -13.83 -9.84 3.36
N SER A 272 -13.16 -10.85 3.90
CA SER A 272 -12.34 -10.74 5.10
C SER A 272 -10.83 -10.82 4.84
N CYS A 273 -10.36 -10.89 3.59
CA CYS A 273 -8.98 -11.26 3.33
C CYS A 273 -7.95 -10.13 3.51
N TYR A 274 -8.09 -9.05 2.78
CA TYR A 274 -7.18 -7.87 2.79
C TYR A 274 -5.68 -8.22 2.91
N PRO A 275 -5.10 -9.03 2.00
CA PRO A 275 -3.74 -9.55 2.15
C PRO A 275 -2.67 -8.44 2.21
N GLU A 276 -2.93 -7.29 1.59
CA GLU A 276 -2.09 -6.09 1.60
C GLU A 276 -1.92 -5.46 2.99
N GLU A 277 -2.89 -5.68 3.89
CA GLU A 277 -2.84 -5.18 5.28
C GLU A 277 -2.13 -6.15 6.23
N HIS A 278 -1.79 -7.35 5.78
CA HIS A 278 -1.20 -8.40 6.60
C HIS A 278 0.22 -8.79 6.19
N TYR A 279 0.53 -8.79 4.90
CA TYR A 279 1.82 -9.28 4.40
C TYR A 279 3.01 -8.50 4.96
N PHE A 280 3.02 -7.18 4.79
CA PHE A 280 4.15 -6.34 5.19
C PHE A 280 4.36 -6.32 6.70
N PRO A 281 3.32 -6.09 7.54
CA PRO A 281 3.50 -6.10 8.99
C PRO A 281 3.89 -7.48 9.53
N THR A 282 3.35 -8.58 8.98
CA THR A 282 3.73 -9.94 9.37
C THR A 282 5.19 -10.22 9.02
N LEU A 283 5.59 -9.96 7.77
CA LEU A 283 6.96 -10.20 7.32
C LEU A 283 7.97 -9.43 8.18
N LEU A 284 7.77 -8.12 8.35
CA LEU A 284 8.74 -7.29 9.04
C LEU A 284 8.77 -7.52 10.55
N SER A 285 7.64 -7.87 11.17
CA SER A 285 7.62 -8.27 12.58
C SER A 285 8.34 -9.58 12.85
N MET A 286 8.37 -10.51 11.87
CA MET A 286 9.11 -11.77 11.98
C MET A 286 10.59 -11.62 11.68
N GLU A 287 10.96 -10.80 10.68
CA GLU A 287 12.32 -10.67 10.20
C GLU A 287 13.17 -9.64 10.96
N ASP A 288 12.55 -8.56 11.44
CA ASP A 288 13.26 -7.48 12.14
C ASP A 288 12.30 -6.63 13.00
N PRO A 289 11.79 -7.16 14.10
CA PRO A 289 10.81 -6.48 14.94
C PRO A 289 11.33 -5.18 15.58
N ASN A 290 12.64 -5.08 15.78
CA ASN A 290 13.28 -3.91 16.37
C ASN A 290 13.61 -2.81 15.35
N GLY A 291 13.60 -3.14 14.07
CA GLY A 291 13.83 -2.19 12.97
C GLY A 291 12.58 -1.41 12.55
N CYS A 292 11.42 -1.65 13.19
CA CYS A 292 10.15 -1.03 12.88
C CYS A 292 9.61 -0.21 14.05
N THR A 293 8.98 0.92 13.75
CA THR A 293 8.36 1.80 14.76
C THR A 293 7.05 1.25 15.30
N LYS A 294 6.44 0.28 14.62
CA LYS A 294 5.06 -0.21 14.81
C LYS A 294 4.00 0.88 14.60
N TYR A 295 4.34 1.93 13.91
CA TYR A 295 3.59 3.15 13.69
C TYR A 295 3.81 3.62 12.23
N THR A 296 2.73 3.98 11.54
CA THR A 296 2.81 4.52 10.18
C THR A 296 2.89 6.05 10.18
N LEU A 297 3.49 6.63 9.14
CA LEU A 297 3.50 8.09 8.94
C LEU A 297 2.23 8.59 8.22
N THR A 298 1.32 7.71 7.83
CA THR A 298 0.08 8.05 7.12
C THR A 298 -1.11 7.98 8.08
N ARG A 299 -1.70 9.12 8.41
CA ARG A 299 -2.93 9.20 9.22
C ARG A 299 -4.11 8.63 8.45
N VAL A 300 -4.84 7.73 9.08
CA VAL A 300 -6.11 7.18 8.59
C VAL A 300 -7.15 7.35 9.70
N ASN A 301 -8.31 7.90 9.37
CA ASN A 301 -9.42 8.01 10.30
C ASN A 301 -10.37 6.81 10.11
N TRP A 302 -10.45 5.95 11.13
CA TRP A 302 -11.32 4.79 11.15
C TRP A 302 -12.63 5.03 11.92
N THR A 303 -12.84 6.25 12.45
CA THR A 303 -14.11 6.63 13.06
C THR A 303 -15.20 6.59 11.99
N ASP A 304 -16.34 6.01 12.31
CA ASP A 304 -17.47 5.86 11.39
C ASP A 304 -17.14 5.13 10.07
N SER A 305 -16.23 4.17 10.14
CA SER A 305 -15.86 3.36 8.97
C SER A 305 -17.07 2.58 8.43
N VAL A 306 -17.31 2.65 7.11
CA VAL A 306 -18.40 1.95 6.43
C VAL A 306 -17.82 0.94 5.45
N ASN A 307 -18.26 -0.31 5.53
CA ASN A 307 -17.84 -1.40 4.62
C ASN A 307 -16.30 -1.57 4.53
N GLY A 308 -15.59 -1.42 5.65
CA GLY A 308 -14.13 -1.52 5.71
C GLY A 308 -13.41 -0.38 4.97
N HIS A 309 -14.08 0.76 4.74
CA HIS A 309 -13.47 1.98 4.23
C HIS A 309 -13.28 2.99 5.36
N PRO A 310 -12.09 3.60 5.48
CA PRO A 310 -11.91 4.70 6.40
C PRO A 310 -12.71 5.92 5.96
N HIS A 311 -12.91 6.86 6.90
CA HIS A 311 -13.55 8.15 6.62
C HIS A 311 -12.91 8.82 5.39
N THR A 312 -13.76 9.38 4.54
CA THR A 312 -13.33 10.20 3.40
C THR A 312 -13.69 11.65 3.71
N TYR A 313 -12.67 12.50 3.81
CA TYR A 313 -12.85 13.92 4.01
C TYR A 313 -13.39 14.58 2.74
N TYR A 314 -14.35 15.50 2.91
CA TYR A 314 -14.99 16.29 1.86
C TYR A 314 -14.66 17.78 2.04
N PRO A 315 -14.88 18.64 1.00
CA PRO A 315 -14.50 20.06 1.06
C PRO A 315 -14.98 20.83 2.29
N PRO A 316 -16.22 20.63 2.83
CA PRO A 316 -16.66 21.36 4.01
C PRO A 316 -15.88 21.05 5.30
N GLU A 317 -15.21 19.92 5.36
CA GLU A 317 -14.39 19.50 6.52
C GLU A 317 -12.98 20.09 6.46
N VAL A 318 -12.53 20.49 5.27
CA VAL A 318 -11.16 20.98 5.05
C VAL A 318 -10.97 22.33 5.69
N SER A 319 -10.12 22.38 6.72
CA SER A 319 -9.85 23.55 7.52
C SER A 319 -8.43 23.52 8.11
N PRO A 320 -7.86 24.65 8.54
CA PRO A 320 -6.59 24.65 9.27
C PRO A 320 -6.60 23.73 10.49
N GLN A 321 -7.71 23.70 11.23
CA GLN A 321 -7.90 22.84 12.40
C GLN A 321 -7.81 21.36 12.04
N LEU A 322 -8.44 20.95 10.93
CA LEU A 322 -8.33 19.58 10.44
C LEU A 322 -6.87 19.21 10.17
N ILE A 323 -6.11 20.07 9.47
CA ILE A 323 -4.70 19.79 9.17
C ILE A 323 -3.89 19.62 10.45
N HIS A 324 -4.10 20.49 11.45
CA HIS A 324 -3.43 20.36 12.76
C HIS A 324 -3.80 19.05 13.46
N THR A 325 -5.08 18.72 13.54
CA THR A 325 -5.56 17.45 14.14
C THR A 325 -5.00 16.23 13.42
N LEU A 326 -4.87 16.27 12.10
CA LEU A 326 -4.32 15.15 11.33
C LEU A 326 -2.81 14.94 11.57
N ARG A 327 -2.08 15.99 11.96
CA ARG A 327 -0.67 15.88 12.34
C ARG A 327 -0.47 15.24 13.72
N GLU A 328 -1.44 15.36 14.60
CA GLU A 328 -1.35 14.86 15.97
C GLU A 328 -1.31 13.35 16.03
N SER A 329 -0.47 12.81 16.90
CA SER A 329 -0.44 11.38 17.23
C SER A 329 -0.25 11.18 18.73
N ASN A 330 -0.64 9.99 19.20
CA ASN A 330 -0.39 9.58 20.58
C ASN A 330 1.07 9.14 20.83
N SER A 331 1.93 9.26 19.82
CA SER A 331 3.35 8.94 19.90
C SER A 331 4.20 10.22 19.87
N SER A 332 5.51 10.07 20.01
CA SER A 332 6.46 11.18 19.88
C SER A 332 6.67 11.67 18.43
N TYR A 333 5.95 11.11 17.46
CA TYR A 333 6.07 11.43 16.04
C TYR A 333 4.79 12.08 15.52
N SER A 334 4.93 13.05 14.59
CA SER A 334 3.81 13.62 13.85
C SER A 334 3.50 12.74 12.62
N TYR A 335 2.22 12.71 12.19
CA TYR A 335 1.87 12.16 10.89
C TYR A 335 2.35 13.07 9.77
N MET A 336 2.98 12.48 8.77
CA MET A 336 3.52 13.21 7.61
C MET A 336 2.55 13.28 6.44
N PHE A 337 1.61 12.33 6.39
CA PHE A 337 0.62 12.19 5.34
C PHE A 337 -0.75 11.88 5.96
N ALA A 338 -1.83 12.16 5.22
CA ALA A 338 -3.16 11.74 5.62
C ALA A 338 -3.97 11.24 4.43
N ARG A 339 -4.93 10.37 4.75
CA ARG A 339 -5.94 9.85 3.83
C ARG A 339 -7.23 9.51 4.59
N LYS A 340 -8.38 9.53 3.95
CA LYS A 340 -8.70 9.55 2.54
C LYS A 340 -9.39 10.88 2.22
N PHE A 341 -8.97 11.56 1.19
CA PHE A 341 -9.59 12.81 0.74
C PHE A 341 -10.35 12.60 -0.57
N SER A 342 -11.56 13.21 -0.69
CA SER A 342 -12.26 13.31 -1.95
C SER A 342 -11.47 14.19 -2.92
N PRO A 343 -11.46 13.88 -4.24
CA PRO A 343 -10.84 14.74 -5.26
C PRO A 343 -11.25 16.22 -5.18
N ASP A 344 -12.50 16.48 -4.80
CA ASP A 344 -13.06 17.84 -4.66
C ASP A 344 -12.36 18.69 -3.57
N CYS A 345 -11.61 18.05 -2.68
CA CYS A 345 -10.84 18.75 -1.65
C CYS A 345 -9.60 19.47 -2.21
N LEU A 346 -9.25 19.30 -3.49
CA LEU A 346 -8.05 19.91 -4.05
C LEU A 346 -8.02 21.43 -3.88
N ASN A 347 -9.10 22.13 -4.24
CA ASN A 347 -9.11 23.60 -4.19
C ASN A 347 -8.91 24.12 -2.76
N PRO A 348 -9.71 23.75 -1.75
CA PRO A 348 -9.49 24.23 -0.39
C PRO A 348 -8.15 23.81 0.20
N LEU A 349 -7.57 22.67 -0.20
CA LEU A 349 -6.21 22.29 0.21
C LEU A 349 -5.15 23.15 -0.45
N MET A 350 -5.30 23.53 -1.72
CA MET A 350 -4.38 24.43 -2.42
C MET A 350 -4.38 25.83 -1.81
N GLU A 351 -5.54 26.36 -1.40
CA GLU A 351 -5.66 27.66 -0.71
C GLU A 351 -4.87 27.71 0.60
N MET A 352 -4.74 26.56 1.28
CA MET A 352 -4.01 26.43 2.54
C MET A 352 -2.58 25.91 2.38
N ALA A 353 -2.14 25.58 1.17
CA ALA A 353 -0.87 24.90 0.95
C ALA A 353 0.31 25.66 1.57
N ASP A 354 0.44 26.96 1.29
CA ASP A 354 1.57 27.77 1.74
C ASP A 354 1.40 28.33 3.16
N SER A 355 0.17 28.57 3.57
CA SER A 355 -0.12 29.24 4.85
C SER A 355 -0.27 28.27 6.03
N VAL A 356 -0.63 27.00 5.76
CA VAL A 356 -0.91 25.98 6.78
C VAL A 356 -0.14 24.70 6.53
N ILE A 357 -0.31 24.07 5.34
CA ILE A 357 0.19 22.69 5.10
C ILE A 357 1.73 22.67 5.03
N PHE A 358 2.35 23.64 4.38
CA PHE A 358 3.81 23.69 4.18
C PHE A 358 4.50 24.78 5.01
N LYS A 359 3.80 25.28 6.02
CA LYS A 359 4.34 26.20 7.01
C LYS A 359 4.66 25.43 8.28
N ASP A 360 5.90 24.96 8.38
CA ASP A 360 6.45 24.26 9.56
C ASP A 360 7.36 25.17 10.37
#